data_7a7c7c4a3f97f5b2bceaaff544e294f1
#
_entry.id   7a7c7c4a3f97f5b2bceaaff544e294f1
#
_cell.length_a   1.000
_cell.length_b   1.000
_cell.length_c   1.000
_cell.angle_alpha   90.00
_cell.angle_beta   90.00
_cell.angle_gamma   90.00
#
_symmetry.space_group_name_H-M   'P 1'
#
loop_
_entity.id
_entity.type
_entity.pdbx_description
1 polymer ?
#
loop_
_entity_poly.entity_id
_entity_poly.type
_entity_poly.pdbx_seq_one_letter_code
_entity_poly.pdbx_strand_id
1 'polypeptide(L)'
;MGSILEKITEAIKEMLIGMIESNLTNMFTDVNEKVGTIAGEVGRTPSTWNGSIYSMIRGLSESVIVPIAGIIITFVLCYELISMITEKNNMYDMDTWMFFKWFFKAAVAIYLVTNTFDIVMAVFDIGQSVVAGAAGVIHGTTNIDIASTLDTMRTSMEAMGVGELLGLAIETLVISLCLKIMSILITVILYGRMIEIYCTVSIAPIPIATMSNREWGSIGTNYLKGLFALAFQGFLIMICVGIYAVLINNMIIAANIHSALFSVAAYTVILCFSLFKTGSLSKSLFNAH
;
A
#
# COMPACT_ATOMS: atom_id res chain seq x y z
N MET A 1 -0.52 62.41 -1.36
CA MET A 1 -0.47 61.26 -2.28
C MET A 1 0.35 60.09 -1.73
N GLY A 2 1.51 60.32 -1.08
CA GLY A 2 2.34 59.26 -0.49
C GLY A 2 1.57 58.34 0.50
N SER A 3 0.84 58.93 1.45
CA SER A 3 0.14 58.18 2.50
C SER A 3 -1.04 57.26 2.01
N ILE A 4 -1.61 57.60 0.85
CA ILE A 4 -2.67 56.75 0.24
C ILE A 4 -2.03 55.59 -0.51
N LEU A 5 -0.95 55.83 -1.24
CA LEU A 5 -0.20 54.77 -1.92
C LEU A 5 0.44 53.78 -0.93
N GLU A 6 0.99 54.28 0.18
CA GLU A 6 1.52 53.42 1.25
C GLU A 6 0.40 52.52 1.86
N LYS A 7 -0.77 53.06 2.17
CA LYS A 7 -1.89 52.30 2.68
C LYS A 7 -2.40 51.25 1.69
N ILE A 8 -2.43 51.58 0.39
CA ILE A 8 -2.81 50.59 -0.65
C ILE A 8 -1.75 49.49 -0.75
N THR A 9 -0.48 49.83 -0.72
CA THR A 9 0.62 48.87 -0.75
C THR A 9 0.59 47.94 0.46
N GLU A 10 0.29 48.46 1.64
CA GLU A 10 0.19 47.70 2.87
C GLU A 10 -1.04 46.75 2.86
N ALA A 11 -2.19 47.22 2.38
CA ALA A 11 -3.36 46.38 2.19
C ALA A 11 -3.15 45.22 1.18
N ILE A 12 -2.41 45.51 0.08
CA ILE A 12 -2.04 44.46 -0.89
C ILE A 12 -1.08 43.44 -0.27
N LYS A 13 -0.09 43.89 0.52
CA LYS A 13 0.83 42.99 1.24
C LYS A 13 0.07 42.07 2.21
N GLU A 14 -0.81 42.62 3.04
CA GLU A 14 -1.61 41.81 3.97
C GLU A 14 -2.48 40.80 3.26
N MET A 15 -3.10 41.17 2.13
CA MET A 15 -3.91 40.25 1.34
C MET A 15 -3.06 39.11 0.76
N LEU A 16 -1.86 39.43 0.23
CA LEU A 16 -0.94 38.40 -0.31
C LEU A 16 -0.43 37.47 0.78
N ILE A 17 -0.02 38.02 1.94
CA ILE A 17 0.41 37.23 3.09
C ILE A 17 -0.71 36.31 3.55
N GLY A 18 -1.94 36.78 3.68
CA GLY A 18 -3.08 35.95 4.05
C GLY A 18 -3.38 34.82 3.05
N MET A 19 -3.21 35.07 1.74
CA MET A 19 -3.33 34.01 0.71
C MET A 19 -2.21 32.97 0.85
N ILE A 20 -0.97 33.41 1.05
CA ILE A 20 0.17 32.51 1.23
C ILE A 20 0.00 31.67 2.49
N GLU A 21 -0.36 32.30 3.62
CA GLU A 21 -0.62 31.60 4.89
C GLU A 21 -1.72 30.55 4.75
N SER A 22 -2.81 30.86 4.05
CA SER A 22 -3.89 29.91 3.77
C SER A 22 -3.40 28.74 2.94
N ASN A 23 -2.61 28.99 1.89
CA ASN A 23 -2.02 27.93 1.07
C ASN A 23 -1.04 27.06 1.87
N LEU A 24 -0.17 27.65 2.67
CA LEU A 24 0.80 26.96 3.52
C LEU A 24 0.10 26.12 4.58
N THR A 25 -0.92 26.67 5.25
CA THR A 25 -1.74 25.95 6.23
C THR A 25 -2.37 24.70 5.60
N ASN A 26 -2.99 24.86 4.44
CA ASN A 26 -3.60 23.75 3.72
C ASN A 26 -2.54 22.70 3.30
N MET A 27 -1.38 23.15 2.83
CA MET A 27 -0.29 22.26 2.45
C MET A 27 0.23 21.42 3.63
N PHE A 28 0.52 22.06 4.77
CA PHE A 28 1.03 21.35 5.96
C PHE A 28 -0.03 20.47 6.59
N THR A 29 -1.29 20.90 6.59
CA THR A 29 -2.41 20.04 7.03
C THR A 29 -2.52 18.81 6.13
N ASP A 30 -2.52 18.99 4.80
CA ASP A 30 -2.55 17.89 3.84
C ASP A 30 -1.37 16.92 4.03
N VAL A 31 -0.18 17.41 4.36
CA VAL A 31 1.01 16.58 4.62
C VAL A 31 0.85 15.76 5.90
N ASN A 32 0.38 16.38 7.00
CA ASN A 32 0.14 15.70 8.27
C ASN A 32 -0.96 14.64 8.16
N GLU A 33 -2.08 15.00 7.56
CA GLU A 33 -3.21 14.09 7.36
C GLU A 33 -2.85 12.92 6.44
N LYS A 34 -2.00 13.16 5.44
CA LYS A 34 -1.58 12.15 4.47
C LYS A 34 -0.87 10.97 5.11
N VAL A 35 0.04 11.24 6.05
CA VAL A 35 0.73 10.18 6.80
C VAL A 35 -0.26 9.30 7.56
N GLY A 36 -1.20 9.94 8.28
CA GLY A 36 -2.25 9.24 9.00
C GLY A 36 -3.21 8.48 8.08
N THR A 37 -3.60 9.08 6.97
CA THR A 37 -4.50 8.47 5.98
C THR A 37 -3.85 7.24 5.33
N ILE A 38 -2.59 7.34 4.89
CA ILE A 38 -1.86 6.20 4.31
C ILE A 38 -1.74 5.08 5.34
N ALA A 39 -1.32 5.40 6.56
CA ALA A 39 -1.19 4.42 7.65
C ALA A 39 -2.53 3.74 7.96
N GLY A 40 -3.61 4.51 8.00
CA GLY A 40 -4.97 4.02 8.22
C GLY A 40 -5.46 3.10 7.10
N GLU A 41 -5.29 3.49 5.84
CA GLU A 41 -5.72 2.69 4.68
C GLU A 41 -4.87 1.40 4.52
N VAL A 42 -3.55 1.49 4.71
CA VAL A 42 -2.66 0.32 4.61
C VAL A 42 -2.86 -0.64 5.78
N GLY A 43 -3.26 -0.12 6.95
CA GLY A 43 -3.55 -0.91 8.15
C GLY A 43 -4.90 -1.64 8.11
N ARG A 44 -5.76 -1.42 7.10
CA ARG A 44 -7.02 -2.16 6.97
C ARG A 44 -6.79 -3.53 6.35
N THR A 45 -7.45 -4.54 6.92
CA THR A 45 -7.55 -5.86 6.28
C THR A 45 -8.56 -5.81 5.13
N PRO A 46 -8.50 -6.72 4.15
CA PRO A 46 -9.53 -6.80 3.12
C PRO A 46 -10.96 -6.91 3.69
N SER A 47 -11.14 -7.66 4.79
CA SER A 47 -12.44 -7.81 5.45
C SER A 47 -12.99 -6.50 6.03
N THR A 48 -12.12 -5.61 6.54
CA THR A 48 -12.51 -4.34 7.17
C THR A 48 -12.54 -3.16 6.20
N TRP A 49 -11.91 -3.28 5.02
CA TRP A 49 -11.85 -2.20 4.04
C TRP A 49 -13.21 -1.93 3.40
N ASN A 50 -13.90 -2.97 2.92
CA ASN A 50 -15.26 -2.88 2.39
C ASN A 50 -15.98 -4.23 2.50
N GLY A 51 -16.91 -4.33 3.44
CA GLY A 51 -17.65 -5.58 3.71
C GLY A 51 -18.48 -6.08 2.53
N SER A 52 -19.04 -5.18 1.71
CA SER A 52 -19.84 -5.56 0.53
C SER A 52 -18.96 -6.17 -0.56
N ILE A 53 -17.79 -5.55 -0.83
CA ILE A 53 -16.82 -6.10 -1.80
C ILE A 53 -16.28 -7.42 -1.29
N TYR A 54 -15.91 -7.50 0.00
CA TYR A 54 -15.44 -8.73 0.63
C TYR A 54 -16.44 -9.88 0.46
N SER A 55 -17.73 -9.67 0.78
CA SER A 55 -18.77 -10.69 0.65
C SER A 55 -18.99 -11.12 -0.81
N MET A 56 -18.94 -10.17 -1.74
CA MET A 56 -19.04 -10.45 -3.18
C MET A 56 -17.86 -11.34 -3.65
N ILE A 57 -16.63 -10.98 -3.31
CA ILE A 57 -15.42 -11.72 -3.70
C ILE A 57 -15.40 -13.11 -3.06
N ARG A 58 -15.80 -13.21 -1.78
CA ARG A 58 -15.97 -14.51 -1.11
C ARG A 58 -16.96 -15.38 -1.85
N GLY A 59 -18.14 -14.84 -2.16
CA GLY A 59 -19.17 -15.55 -2.92
C GLY A 59 -18.70 -16.02 -4.29
N LEU A 60 -17.94 -15.18 -5.03
CA LEU A 60 -17.35 -15.57 -6.31
C LEU A 60 -16.31 -16.69 -6.14
N SER A 61 -15.44 -16.61 -5.13
CA SER A 61 -14.45 -17.64 -4.85
C SER A 61 -15.11 -18.98 -4.50
N GLU A 62 -16.07 -18.98 -3.58
CA GLU A 62 -16.71 -20.19 -3.08
C GLU A 62 -17.67 -20.82 -4.11
N SER A 63 -18.47 -20.01 -4.81
CA SER A 63 -19.52 -20.54 -5.71
C SER A 63 -19.05 -20.83 -7.14
N VAL A 64 -18.00 -20.14 -7.62
CA VAL A 64 -17.51 -20.27 -9.00
C VAL A 64 -16.14 -20.93 -9.06
N ILE A 65 -15.17 -20.44 -8.27
CA ILE A 65 -13.77 -20.84 -8.39
C ILE A 65 -13.50 -22.18 -7.66
N VAL A 66 -14.07 -22.39 -6.48
CA VAL A 66 -13.90 -23.66 -5.73
C VAL A 66 -14.39 -24.87 -6.53
N PRO A 67 -15.56 -24.87 -7.21
CA PRO A 67 -15.95 -25.97 -8.08
C PRO A 67 -14.95 -26.24 -9.21
N ILE A 68 -14.40 -25.21 -9.84
CA ILE A 68 -13.37 -25.36 -10.88
C ILE A 68 -12.10 -25.96 -10.28
N ALA A 69 -11.67 -25.45 -9.13
CA ALA A 69 -10.52 -25.99 -8.40
C ALA A 69 -10.75 -27.46 -7.98
N GLY A 70 -12.00 -27.84 -7.67
CA GLY A 70 -12.42 -29.23 -7.41
C GLY A 70 -12.18 -30.16 -8.59
N ILE A 71 -12.46 -29.71 -9.81
CA ILE A 71 -12.15 -30.47 -11.03
C ILE A 71 -10.64 -30.61 -11.20
N ILE A 72 -9.90 -29.51 -11.02
CA ILE A 72 -8.44 -29.49 -11.16
C ILE A 72 -7.79 -30.42 -10.13
N ILE A 73 -8.18 -30.35 -8.85
CA ILE A 73 -7.59 -31.21 -7.81
C ILE A 73 -7.93 -32.68 -8.03
N THR A 74 -9.12 -32.99 -8.53
CA THR A 74 -9.48 -34.35 -8.89
C THR A 74 -8.55 -34.90 -9.96
N PHE A 75 -8.32 -34.13 -11.04
CA PHE A 75 -7.39 -34.49 -12.10
C PHE A 75 -5.97 -34.66 -11.55
N VAL A 76 -5.50 -33.71 -10.74
CA VAL A 76 -4.16 -33.72 -10.13
C VAL A 76 -3.96 -34.97 -9.26
N LEU A 77 -4.94 -35.31 -8.42
CA LEU A 77 -4.88 -36.48 -7.55
C LEU A 77 -4.92 -37.81 -8.34
N CYS A 78 -5.74 -37.91 -9.39
CA CYS A 78 -5.76 -39.08 -10.27
C CYS A 78 -4.41 -39.24 -11.00
N TYR A 79 -3.84 -38.16 -11.52
CA TYR A 79 -2.52 -38.17 -12.17
C TYR A 79 -1.43 -38.62 -11.19
N GLU A 80 -1.42 -38.10 -9.97
CA GLU A 80 -0.47 -38.48 -8.91
C GLU A 80 -0.61 -39.98 -8.58
N LEU A 81 -1.82 -40.48 -8.47
CA LEU A 81 -2.06 -41.91 -8.22
C LEU A 81 -1.52 -42.79 -9.35
N ILE A 82 -1.78 -42.39 -10.62
CA ILE A 82 -1.26 -43.12 -11.80
C ILE A 82 0.27 -43.08 -11.81
N SER A 83 0.89 -41.95 -11.56
CA SER A 83 2.33 -41.80 -11.49
C SER A 83 2.95 -42.68 -10.42
N MET A 84 2.33 -42.73 -9.23
CA MET A 84 2.76 -43.62 -8.13
C MET A 84 2.71 -45.12 -8.51
N ILE A 85 1.72 -45.53 -9.29
CA ILE A 85 1.56 -46.91 -9.74
C ILE A 85 2.57 -47.24 -10.84
N THR A 86 2.82 -46.32 -11.78
CA THR A 86 3.70 -46.52 -12.94
C THR A 86 5.18 -46.39 -12.60
N GLU A 87 5.59 -45.61 -11.63
CA GLU A 87 7.00 -45.49 -11.19
C GLU A 87 7.53 -46.78 -10.57
N LYS A 88 6.66 -47.65 -10.08
CA LYS A 88 7.08 -48.97 -9.58
C LYS A 88 6.85 -50.05 -10.64
N ASN A 89 7.95 -50.53 -11.23
CA ASN A 89 7.97 -51.52 -12.28
C ASN A 89 7.32 -52.92 -11.92
N ASN A 90 6.92 -53.12 -10.69
CA ASN A 90 6.24 -54.33 -10.24
C ASN A 90 5.05 -53.99 -9.34
N MET A 91 3.84 -54.37 -9.77
CA MET A 91 2.62 -54.28 -8.96
C MET A 91 2.69 -55.11 -7.65
N TYR A 92 3.62 -56.06 -7.56
CA TYR A 92 3.82 -56.91 -6.35
C TYR A 92 4.50 -56.14 -5.18
N ASP A 93 5.18 -55.01 -5.46
CA ASP A 93 5.84 -54.19 -4.44
C ASP A 93 5.01 -52.99 -3.95
N MET A 94 3.71 -52.97 -4.22
CA MET A 94 2.80 -51.92 -3.76
C MET A 94 2.50 -52.10 -2.27
N ASP A 95 3.20 -51.34 -1.46
CA ASP A 95 2.99 -51.28 -0.01
C ASP A 95 1.69 -50.52 0.30
N THR A 96 0.83 -51.16 1.12
CA THR A 96 -0.42 -50.57 1.64
C THR A 96 -0.17 -49.15 2.23
N TRP A 97 1.03 -48.92 2.79
CA TRP A 97 1.44 -47.68 3.35
C TRP A 97 1.50 -46.52 2.31
N MET A 98 1.74 -46.85 1.05
CA MET A 98 1.80 -45.88 -0.05
C MET A 98 0.41 -45.32 -0.36
N PHE A 99 -0.62 -46.15 -0.34
CA PHE A 99 -2.01 -45.71 -0.48
C PHE A 99 -2.47 -44.84 0.70
N PHE A 100 -2.06 -45.18 1.92
CA PHE A 100 -2.31 -44.31 3.08
C PHE A 100 -1.70 -42.94 2.95
N LYS A 101 -0.46 -42.82 2.49
CA LYS A 101 0.18 -41.52 2.23
C LYS A 101 -0.55 -40.71 1.18
N TRP A 102 -0.98 -41.36 0.09
CA TRP A 102 -1.75 -40.70 -0.97
C TRP A 102 -3.11 -40.24 -0.45
N PHE A 103 -3.82 -41.09 0.26
CA PHE A 103 -5.14 -40.77 0.83
C PHE A 103 -5.06 -39.59 1.80
N PHE A 104 -4.06 -39.59 2.70
CA PHE A 104 -3.84 -38.48 3.61
C PHE A 104 -3.52 -37.18 2.86
N LYS A 105 -2.63 -37.26 1.85
CA LYS A 105 -2.30 -36.12 0.97
C LYS A 105 -3.55 -35.59 0.26
N ALA A 106 -4.39 -36.47 -0.26
CA ALA A 106 -5.65 -36.10 -0.90
C ALA A 106 -6.61 -35.40 0.06
N ALA A 107 -6.79 -35.93 1.27
CA ALA A 107 -7.64 -35.33 2.28
C ALA A 107 -7.18 -33.93 2.67
N VAL A 108 -5.87 -33.74 2.90
CA VAL A 108 -5.29 -32.43 3.20
C VAL A 108 -5.45 -31.47 2.02
N ALA A 109 -5.22 -31.92 0.80
CA ALA A 109 -5.33 -31.09 -0.38
C ALA A 109 -6.77 -30.62 -0.63
N ILE A 110 -7.77 -31.50 -0.47
CA ILE A 110 -9.19 -31.14 -0.55
C ILE A 110 -9.55 -30.12 0.54
N TYR A 111 -9.11 -30.37 1.78
CA TYR A 111 -9.34 -29.43 2.89
C TYR A 111 -8.75 -28.03 2.61
N LEU A 112 -7.54 -27.97 2.08
CA LEU A 112 -6.90 -26.71 1.71
C LEU A 112 -7.67 -25.97 0.60
N VAL A 113 -8.12 -26.67 -0.44
CA VAL A 113 -8.88 -26.08 -1.54
C VAL A 113 -10.24 -25.55 -1.08
N THR A 114 -10.96 -26.31 -0.25
CA THR A 114 -12.29 -25.90 0.23
C THR A 114 -12.23 -24.74 1.23
N ASN A 115 -11.14 -24.58 1.99
CA ASN A 115 -10.95 -23.51 2.97
C ASN A 115 -9.95 -22.44 2.49
N THR A 116 -9.64 -22.43 1.21
CA THR A 116 -8.60 -21.54 0.66
C THR A 116 -8.84 -20.08 0.97
N PHE A 117 -10.08 -19.60 0.86
CA PHE A 117 -10.40 -18.20 1.07
C PHE A 117 -10.02 -17.74 2.49
N ASP A 118 -10.40 -18.49 3.50
CA ASP A 118 -10.10 -18.15 4.90
C ASP A 118 -8.60 -18.28 5.21
N ILE A 119 -7.91 -19.28 4.64
CA ILE A 119 -6.47 -19.46 4.80
C ILE A 119 -5.70 -18.28 4.20
N VAL A 120 -6.10 -17.85 3.00
CA VAL A 120 -5.46 -16.73 2.30
C VAL A 120 -5.74 -15.41 3.02
N MET A 121 -6.95 -15.21 3.55
CA MET A 121 -7.28 -14.03 4.35
C MET A 121 -6.45 -13.96 5.62
N ALA A 122 -6.17 -15.08 6.29
CA ALA A 122 -5.31 -15.11 7.47
C ALA A 122 -3.88 -14.60 7.19
N VAL A 123 -3.37 -14.77 5.96
CA VAL A 123 -2.06 -14.19 5.56
C VAL A 123 -2.10 -12.66 5.57
N PHE A 124 -3.22 -12.06 5.14
CA PHE A 124 -3.39 -10.60 5.18
C PHE A 124 -3.60 -10.07 6.60
N ASP A 125 -4.24 -10.83 7.49
CA ASP A 125 -4.37 -10.47 8.89
C ASP A 125 -3.01 -10.44 9.60
N ILE A 126 -2.10 -11.40 9.28
CA ILE A 126 -0.71 -11.38 9.73
C ILE A 126 0.02 -10.16 9.16
N GLY A 127 -0.11 -9.90 7.85
CA GLY A 127 0.48 -8.72 7.21
C GLY A 127 0.03 -7.42 7.88
N GLN A 128 -1.26 -7.31 8.22
CA GLN A 128 -1.81 -6.15 8.92
C GLN A 128 -1.24 -5.98 10.32
N SER A 129 -1.01 -7.05 11.08
CA SER A 129 -0.41 -6.95 12.41
C SER A 129 1.00 -6.36 12.35
N VAL A 130 1.77 -6.69 11.30
CA VAL A 130 3.10 -6.12 11.03
C VAL A 130 2.99 -4.64 10.67
N VAL A 131 2.02 -4.27 9.85
CA VAL A 131 1.74 -2.87 9.48
C VAL A 131 1.35 -2.04 10.70
N ALA A 132 0.48 -2.56 11.57
CA ALA A 132 0.06 -1.90 12.80
C ALA A 132 1.24 -1.66 13.76
N GLY A 133 2.14 -2.64 13.89
CA GLY A 133 3.39 -2.50 14.64
C GLY A 133 4.28 -1.39 14.08
N ALA A 134 4.46 -1.32 12.77
CA ALA A 134 5.21 -0.26 12.10
C ALA A 134 4.57 1.12 12.29
N ALA A 135 3.24 1.21 12.16
CA ALA A 135 2.50 2.45 12.37
C ALA A 135 2.68 2.99 13.80
N GLY A 136 2.68 2.12 14.80
CA GLY A 136 2.92 2.51 16.20
C GLY A 136 4.30 3.14 16.42
N VAL A 137 5.33 2.70 15.71
CA VAL A 137 6.67 3.31 15.76
C VAL A 137 6.71 4.66 15.04
N ILE A 138 6.00 4.79 13.93
CA ILE A 138 6.01 5.99 13.07
C ILE A 138 5.18 7.12 13.68
N HIS A 139 4.03 6.83 14.30
CA HIS A 139 3.16 7.85 14.93
C HIS A 139 3.83 8.69 16.01
N GLY A 140 4.90 8.19 16.63
CA GLY A 140 5.70 8.96 17.61
C GLY A 140 6.58 10.06 17.00
N THR A 141 6.72 10.12 15.67
CA THR A 141 7.71 10.99 14.99
C THR A 141 7.12 12.07 14.06
N THR A 142 5.79 12.11 13.86
CA THR A 142 5.18 12.88 12.76
C THR A 142 4.23 14.01 13.19
N ASN A 143 4.52 14.74 14.26
CA ASN A 143 3.73 15.92 14.62
C ASN A 143 4.48 17.20 14.23
N ILE A 144 4.20 17.72 13.01
CA ILE A 144 4.68 19.03 12.60
C ILE A 144 3.84 20.07 13.34
N ASP A 145 4.50 20.88 14.16
CA ASP A 145 3.87 22.08 14.72
C ASP A 145 3.70 23.14 13.64
N ILE A 146 2.52 23.14 13.00
CA ILE A 146 2.15 24.04 11.92
C ILE A 146 2.17 25.48 12.42
N ALA A 147 1.73 25.74 13.65
CA ALA A 147 1.57 27.09 14.18
C ALA A 147 2.93 27.81 14.33
N SER A 148 3.92 27.14 14.93
CA SER A 148 5.26 27.73 15.12
C SER A 148 5.99 27.92 13.80
N THR A 149 5.76 27.03 12.82
CA THR A 149 6.37 27.13 11.48
C THR A 149 5.79 28.31 10.70
N LEU A 150 4.48 28.49 10.73
CA LEU A 150 3.81 29.62 10.07
C LEU A 150 4.20 30.96 10.69
N ASP A 151 4.34 31.06 12.00
CA ASP A 151 4.75 32.28 12.68
C ASP A 151 6.16 32.70 12.26
N THR A 152 7.09 31.76 12.15
CA THR A 152 8.44 31.99 11.63
C THR A 152 8.42 32.44 10.17
N MET A 153 7.59 31.83 9.34
CA MET A 153 7.45 32.19 7.93
C MET A 153 6.79 33.56 7.74
N ARG A 154 5.78 33.88 8.57
CA ARG A 154 5.13 35.20 8.57
C ARG A 154 6.10 36.32 8.81
N THR A 155 6.96 36.20 9.81
CA THR A 155 8.00 37.22 10.09
C THR A 155 8.90 37.47 8.88
N SER A 156 9.22 36.42 8.12
CA SER A 156 10.02 36.55 6.89
C SER A 156 9.23 37.19 5.75
N MET A 157 7.91 36.90 5.62
CA MET A 157 7.04 37.47 4.59
C MET A 157 6.77 38.97 4.82
N GLU A 158 6.64 39.42 6.06
CA GLU A 158 6.46 40.85 6.39
C GLU A 158 7.61 41.72 5.92
N ALA A 159 8.83 41.16 5.88
CA ALA A 159 10.03 41.84 5.38
C ALA A 159 10.10 41.92 3.85
N MET A 160 9.29 41.13 3.13
CA MET A 160 9.32 41.06 1.66
C MET A 160 8.58 42.20 0.98
N GLY A 161 9.01 42.53 -0.26
CA GLY A 161 8.34 43.49 -1.15
C GLY A 161 7.08 42.85 -1.80
N VAL A 162 6.15 43.69 -2.31
CA VAL A 162 4.91 43.22 -2.97
C VAL A 162 5.22 42.28 -4.16
N GLY A 163 6.28 42.56 -4.93
CA GLY A 163 6.68 41.72 -6.06
C GLY A 163 7.18 40.35 -5.63
N GLU A 164 7.93 40.27 -4.53
CA GLU A 164 8.40 39.01 -3.94
C GLU A 164 7.25 38.21 -3.37
N LEU A 165 6.31 38.83 -2.66
CA LEU A 165 5.11 38.20 -2.15
C LEU A 165 4.20 37.67 -3.27
N LEU A 166 4.07 38.39 -4.39
CA LEU A 166 3.32 37.91 -5.54
C LEU A 166 3.96 36.63 -6.15
N GLY A 167 5.31 36.64 -6.27
CA GLY A 167 6.07 35.48 -6.69
C GLY A 167 5.84 34.28 -5.78
N LEU A 168 5.93 34.50 -4.47
CA LEU A 168 5.69 33.44 -3.44
C LEU A 168 4.25 32.95 -3.44
N ALA A 169 3.24 33.81 -3.66
CA ALA A 169 1.84 33.43 -3.78
C ALA A 169 1.60 32.49 -4.98
N ILE A 170 2.20 32.81 -6.14
CA ILE A 170 2.13 31.95 -7.32
C ILE A 170 2.84 30.62 -7.07
N GLU A 171 4.02 30.66 -6.46
CA GLU A 171 4.80 29.47 -6.11
C GLU A 171 4.01 28.53 -5.18
N THR A 172 3.45 29.06 -4.09
CA THR A 172 2.63 28.26 -3.16
C THR A 172 1.39 27.67 -3.81
N LEU A 173 0.77 28.39 -4.74
CA LEU A 173 -0.40 27.92 -5.48
C LEU A 173 -0.03 26.75 -6.41
N VAL A 174 1.07 26.86 -7.15
CA VAL A 174 1.56 25.79 -8.05
C VAL A 174 1.94 24.56 -7.25
N ILE A 175 2.68 24.73 -6.14
CA ILE A 175 3.08 23.62 -5.28
C ILE A 175 1.85 22.94 -4.64
N SER A 176 0.90 23.72 -4.14
CA SER A 176 -0.36 23.19 -3.59
C SER A 176 -1.12 22.35 -4.62
N LEU A 177 -1.18 22.79 -5.87
CA LEU A 177 -1.79 22.02 -6.96
C LEU A 177 -1.04 20.70 -7.21
N CYS A 178 0.29 20.74 -7.26
CA CYS A 178 1.12 19.55 -7.40
C CYS A 178 0.89 18.55 -6.25
N LEU A 179 0.82 19.03 -5.01
CA LEU A 179 0.56 18.18 -3.84
C LEU A 179 -0.82 17.52 -3.88
N LYS A 180 -1.84 18.24 -4.37
CA LYS A 180 -3.19 17.65 -4.59
C LYS A 180 -3.16 16.53 -5.63
N ILE A 181 -2.47 16.73 -6.74
CA ILE A 181 -2.29 15.69 -7.76
C ILE A 181 -1.57 14.47 -7.17
N MET A 182 -0.49 14.67 -6.41
CA MET A 182 0.22 13.58 -5.75
C MET A 182 -0.66 12.85 -4.72
N SER A 183 -1.53 13.57 -4.02
CA SER A 183 -2.49 12.99 -3.09
C SER A 183 -3.47 12.03 -3.79
N ILE A 184 -3.99 12.42 -4.95
CA ILE A 184 -4.85 11.56 -5.77
C ILE A 184 -4.09 10.32 -6.24
N LEU A 185 -2.85 10.49 -6.72
CA LEU A 185 -2.03 9.35 -7.17
C LEU A 185 -1.74 8.36 -6.02
N ILE A 186 -1.43 8.85 -4.83
CA ILE A 186 -1.24 8.00 -3.65
C ILE A 186 -2.52 7.22 -3.33
N THR A 187 -3.69 7.86 -3.37
CA THR A 187 -4.98 7.19 -3.19
C THR A 187 -5.19 6.09 -4.23
N VAL A 188 -4.90 6.36 -5.50
CA VAL A 188 -4.98 5.36 -6.59
C VAL A 188 -4.07 4.17 -6.31
N ILE A 189 -2.86 4.39 -5.80
CA ILE A 189 -1.92 3.30 -5.45
C ILE A 189 -2.51 2.42 -4.33
N LEU A 190 -3.04 3.04 -3.28
CA LEU A 190 -3.59 2.31 -2.12
C LEU A 190 -4.83 1.49 -2.50
N TYR A 191 -5.76 2.09 -3.24
CA TYR A 191 -6.95 1.39 -3.73
C TYR A 191 -6.59 0.31 -4.77
N GLY A 192 -5.63 0.60 -5.66
CA GLY A 192 -5.12 -0.36 -6.64
C GLY A 192 -4.53 -1.60 -5.98
N ARG A 193 -3.76 -1.42 -4.88
CA ARG A 193 -3.27 -2.55 -4.06
C ARG A 193 -4.43 -3.38 -3.52
N MET A 194 -5.48 -2.76 -2.98
CA MET A 194 -6.61 -3.49 -2.42
C MET A 194 -7.38 -4.28 -3.49
N ILE A 195 -7.55 -3.69 -4.68
CA ILE A 195 -8.13 -4.39 -5.83
C ILE A 195 -7.26 -5.58 -6.24
N GLU A 196 -5.92 -5.42 -6.30
CA GLU A 196 -4.98 -6.51 -6.61
C GLU A 196 -5.11 -7.65 -5.58
N ILE A 197 -5.25 -7.33 -4.29
CA ILE A 197 -5.48 -8.32 -3.24
C ILE A 197 -6.78 -9.09 -3.51
N TYR A 198 -7.89 -8.41 -3.73
CA TYR A 198 -9.16 -9.10 -3.98
C TYR A 198 -9.15 -9.95 -5.25
N CYS A 199 -8.55 -9.47 -6.34
CA CYS A 199 -8.38 -10.26 -7.56
C CYS A 199 -7.55 -11.52 -7.30
N THR A 200 -6.44 -11.38 -6.58
CA THR A 200 -5.55 -12.50 -6.27
C THR A 200 -6.24 -13.52 -5.36
N VAL A 201 -6.95 -13.06 -4.33
CA VAL A 201 -7.65 -13.94 -3.39
C VAL A 201 -8.83 -14.66 -4.04
N SER A 202 -9.55 -13.99 -4.95
CA SER A 202 -10.73 -14.60 -5.60
C SER A 202 -10.39 -15.90 -6.36
N ILE A 203 -9.22 -15.97 -7.00
CA ILE A 203 -8.77 -17.13 -7.80
C ILE A 203 -7.91 -18.13 -7.02
N ALA A 204 -7.65 -17.89 -5.75
CA ALA A 204 -6.76 -18.66 -4.90
C ALA A 204 -6.96 -20.18 -4.91
N PRO A 205 -8.18 -20.72 -4.96
CA PRO A 205 -8.42 -22.17 -4.97
C PRO A 205 -7.73 -22.88 -6.15
N ILE A 206 -7.62 -22.23 -7.32
CA ILE A 206 -7.03 -22.83 -8.52
C ILE A 206 -5.54 -23.14 -8.34
N PRO A 207 -4.66 -22.15 -8.05
CA PRO A 207 -3.24 -22.43 -7.84
C PRO A 207 -2.99 -23.33 -6.62
N ILE A 208 -3.79 -23.26 -5.56
CA ILE A 208 -3.66 -24.14 -4.39
C ILE A 208 -3.99 -25.60 -4.75
N ALA A 209 -4.99 -25.84 -5.62
CA ALA A 209 -5.29 -27.17 -6.10
C ALA A 209 -4.11 -27.85 -6.81
N THR A 210 -3.22 -27.09 -7.45
CA THR A 210 -2.04 -27.64 -8.15
C THR A 210 -0.90 -28.03 -7.20
N MET A 211 -0.88 -27.53 -5.95
CA MET A 211 0.24 -27.76 -5.01
C MET A 211 0.42 -29.25 -4.64
N SER A 212 -0.62 -30.04 -4.79
CA SER A 212 -0.57 -31.47 -4.47
C SER A 212 0.26 -32.30 -5.46
N ASN A 213 0.56 -31.77 -6.64
CA ASN A 213 1.33 -32.46 -7.67
C ASN A 213 2.78 -31.97 -7.71
N ARG A 214 3.73 -32.89 -7.93
CA ARG A 214 5.16 -32.59 -7.97
C ARG A 214 5.56 -31.75 -9.19
N GLU A 215 4.90 -31.96 -10.32
CA GLU A 215 5.20 -31.25 -11.57
C GLU A 215 4.56 -29.87 -11.63
N TRP A 216 3.31 -29.74 -11.15
CA TRP A 216 2.53 -28.50 -11.23
C TRP A 216 2.51 -27.69 -9.93
N GLY A 217 3.05 -28.24 -8.85
CA GLY A 217 3.08 -27.58 -7.53
C GLY A 217 3.83 -26.24 -7.51
N SER A 218 4.68 -25.98 -8.52
CA SER A 218 5.35 -24.69 -8.69
C SER A 218 4.38 -23.55 -8.92
N ILE A 219 3.21 -23.79 -9.54
CA ILE A 219 2.14 -22.79 -9.77
C ILE A 219 1.61 -22.31 -8.43
N GLY A 220 1.21 -23.24 -7.57
CA GLY A 220 0.69 -22.91 -6.23
C GLY A 220 1.75 -22.30 -5.32
N THR A 221 2.99 -22.77 -5.38
CA THR A 221 4.09 -22.21 -4.60
C THR A 221 4.41 -20.77 -5.01
N ASN A 222 4.44 -20.47 -6.32
CA ASN A 222 4.66 -19.11 -6.81
C ASN A 222 3.48 -18.20 -6.45
N TYR A 223 2.26 -18.72 -6.51
CA TYR A 223 1.09 -18.00 -6.05
C TYR A 223 1.21 -17.60 -4.57
N LEU A 224 1.59 -18.52 -3.68
CA LEU A 224 1.78 -18.22 -2.25
C LEU A 224 2.86 -17.18 -2.03
N LYS A 225 3.99 -17.24 -2.76
CA LYS A 225 5.03 -16.20 -2.70
C LYS A 225 4.47 -14.84 -3.09
N GLY A 226 3.67 -14.77 -4.16
CA GLY A 226 3.00 -13.54 -4.58
C GLY A 226 2.02 -13.02 -3.53
N LEU A 227 1.29 -13.90 -2.87
CA LEU A 227 0.38 -13.56 -1.81
C LEU A 227 1.10 -12.95 -0.58
N PHE A 228 2.19 -13.59 -0.14
CA PHE A 228 3.03 -13.03 0.92
C PHE A 228 3.63 -11.68 0.51
N ALA A 229 4.08 -11.54 -0.74
CA ALA A 229 4.57 -10.27 -1.25
C ALA A 229 3.50 -9.17 -1.14
N LEU A 230 2.25 -9.44 -1.54
CA LEU A 230 1.15 -8.48 -1.41
C LEU A 230 0.83 -8.15 0.06
N ALA A 231 0.84 -9.15 0.96
CA ALA A 231 0.59 -8.93 2.37
C ALA A 231 1.66 -8.01 3.01
N PHE A 232 2.94 -8.26 2.70
CA PHE A 232 4.07 -7.48 3.23
C PHE A 232 4.31 -6.15 2.50
N GLN A 233 3.72 -5.93 1.33
CA GLN A 233 3.80 -4.64 0.65
C GLN A 233 3.33 -3.48 1.55
N GLY A 234 2.32 -3.71 2.40
CA GLY A 234 1.84 -2.72 3.36
C GLY A 234 2.94 -2.25 4.32
N PHE A 235 3.78 -3.15 4.80
CA PHE A 235 4.92 -2.82 5.64
C PHE A 235 5.95 -1.93 4.90
N LEU A 236 6.25 -2.24 3.63
CA LEU A 236 7.14 -1.40 2.82
C LEU A 236 6.56 -0.01 2.58
N ILE A 237 5.25 0.09 2.37
CA ILE A 237 4.55 1.39 2.29
C ILE A 237 4.75 2.17 3.59
N MET A 238 4.59 1.54 4.76
CA MET A 238 4.81 2.20 6.05
C MET A 238 6.24 2.70 6.23
N ILE A 239 7.25 1.93 5.78
CA ILE A 239 8.65 2.38 5.79
C ILE A 239 8.81 3.65 4.93
N CYS A 240 8.26 3.68 3.71
CA CYS A 240 8.32 4.86 2.84
C CYS A 240 7.67 6.08 3.50
N VAL A 241 6.51 5.89 4.14
CA VAL A 241 5.79 6.95 4.86
C VAL A 241 6.58 7.45 6.07
N GLY A 242 7.22 6.53 6.83
CA GLY A 242 8.07 6.89 7.96
C GLY A 242 9.29 7.72 7.53
N ILE A 243 9.96 7.31 6.45
CA ILE A 243 11.08 8.07 5.88
C ILE A 243 10.61 9.46 5.43
N TYR A 244 9.49 9.53 4.72
CA TYR A 244 8.90 10.80 4.29
C TYR A 244 8.62 11.73 5.47
N ALA A 245 8.03 11.21 6.54
CA ALA A 245 7.73 11.98 7.73
C ALA A 245 8.97 12.58 8.40
N VAL A 246 10.07 11.78 8.51
CA VAL A 246 11.34 12.26 9.03
C VAL A 246 11.95 13.33 8.13
N LEU A 247 11.90 13.16 6.81
CA LEU A 247 12.41 14.15 5.84
C LEU A 247 11.66 15.47 5.95
N ILE A 248 10.34 15.43 6.07
CA ILE A 248 9.49 16.61 6.24
C ILE A 248 9.82 17.33 7.57
N ASN A 249 9.92 16.61 8.67
CA ASN A 249 10.25 17.20 9.98
C ASN A 249 11.62 17.91 9.98
N ASN A 250 12.62 17.32 9.34
CA ASN A 250 13.95 17.91 9.27
C ASN A 250 14.00 19.18 8.40
N MET A 251 13.05 19.34 7.50
CA MET A 251 13.02 20.44 6.54
C MET A 251 12.47 21.76 7.13
N ILE A 252 11.53 21.68 8.05
CA ILE A 252 10.87 22.86 8.67
C ILE A 252 11.86 23.75 9.44
N ILE A 253 13.03 23.22 9.76
CA ILE A 253 14.13 23.93 10.41
C ILE A 253 14.92 24.82 9.42
N ALA A 254 14.69 24.71 8.11
CA ALA A 254 15.41 25.48 7.09
C ALA A 254 14.92 26.95 7.03
N ALA A 255 15.88 27.89 7.09
CA ALA A 255 15.64 29.32 7.22
C ALA A 255 15.09 30.02 5.95
N ASN A 256 14.81 29.30 4.86
CA ASN A 256 14.38 29.87 3.59
C ASN A 256 13.05 29.26 3.13
N ILE A 257 12.01 30.09 3.02
CA ILE A 257 10.65 29.67 2.64
C ILE A 257 10.64 28.94 1.29
N HIS A 258 11.29 29.49 0.27
CA HIS A 258 11.34 28.89 -1.07
C HIS A 258 11.97 27.49 -1.05
N SER A 259 13.09 27.34 -0.35
CA SER A 259 13.77 26.05 -0.20
C SER A 259 12.89 25.03 0.53
N ALA A 260 12.18 25.48 1.57
CA ALA A 260 11.25 24.63 2.31
C ALA A 260 10.11 24.11 1.42
N LEU A 261 9.48 24.99 0.66
CA LEU A 261 8.37 24.65 -0.25
C LEU A 261 8.79 23.66 -1.34
N PHE A 262 9.91 23.90 -2.01
CA PHE A 262 10.44 22.97 -3.01
C PHE A 262 10.81 21.63 -2.41
N SER A 263 11.33 21.59 -1.19
CA SER A 263 11.66 20.33 -0.51
C SER A 263 10.41 19.52 -0.17
N VAL A 264 9.33 20.17 0.32
CA VAL A 264 8.03 19.50 0.54
C VAL A 264 7.53 18.86 -0.74
N ALA A 265 7.54 19.62 -1.84
CA ALA A 265 7.10 19.11 -3.13
C ALA A 265 7.98 17.94 -3.59
N ALA A 266 9.31 18.08 -3.52
CA ALA A 266 10.26 17.04 -3.91
C ALA A 266 10.08 15.75 -3.09
N TYR A 267 9.98 15.86 -1.76
CA TYR A 267 9.79 14.70 -0.88
C TYR A 267 8.44 14.00 -1.12
N THR A 268 7.38 14.77 -1.40
CA THR A 268 6.06 14.20 -1.74
C THR A 268 6.11 13.46 -3.08
N VAL A 269 6.82 13.99 -4.07
CA VAL A 269 7.06 13.31 -5.35
C VAL A 269 7.85 12.02 -5.14
N ILE A 270 8.92 12.07 -4.34
CA ILE A 270 9.73 10.89 -3.99
C ILE A 270 8.87 9.84 -3.28
N LEU A 271 8.02 10.25 -2.33
CA LEU A 271 7.08 9.33 -1.67
C LEU A 271 6.18 8.65 -2.70
N CYS A 272 5.52 9.41 -3.57
CA CYS A 272 4.62 8.88 -4.59
C CYS A 272 5.30 7.82 -5.46
N PHE A 273 6.49 8.13 -6.02
CA PHE A 273 7.24 7.17 -6.83
C PHE A 273 7.75 5.96 -6.03
N SER A 274 8.12 6.16 -4.78
CA SER A 274 8.52 5.06 -3.90
C SER A 274 7.36 4.10 -3.65
N LEU A 275 6.15 4.62 -3.39
CA LEU A 275 4.95 3.83 -3.21
C LEU A 275 4.62 2.99 -4.45
N PHE A 276 4.75 3.53 -5.67
CA PHE A 276 4.59 2.77 -6.91
C PHE A 276 5.54 1.56 -6.99
N LYS A 277 6.76 1.72 -6.48
CA LYS A 277 7.78 0.65 -6.54
C LYS A 277 7.63 -0.40 -5.43
N THR A 278 6.85 -0.15 -4.38
CA THR A 278 6.72 -1.10 -3.26
C THR A 278 6.20 -2.47 -3.68
N GLY A 279 5.28 -2.53 -4.65
CA GLY A 279 4.73 -3.78 -5.18
C GLY A 279 5.80 -4.63 -5.86
N SER A 280 6.57 -4.06 -6.77
CA SER A 280 7.66 -4.76 -7.46
C SER A 280 8.79 -5.13 -6.51
N LEU A 281 9.13 -4.27 -5.56
CA LEU A 281 10.12 -4.54 -4.54
C LEU A 281 9.69 -5.71 -3.65
N SER A 282 8.44 -5.74 -3.20
CA SER A 282 7.92 -6.83 -2.39
C SER A 282 7.95 -8.15 -3.16
N LYS A 283 7.49 -8.17 -4.42
CA LYS A 283 7.56 -9.37 -5.27
C LYS A 283 9.00 -9.87 -5.43
N SER A 284 9.96 -8.97 -5.63
CA SER A 284 11.38 -9.31 -5.72
C SER A 284 11.92 -9.94 -4.44
N LEU A 285 11.57 -9.39 -3.27
CA LEU A 285 12.02 -9.90 -1.96
C LEU A 285 11.52 -11.32 -1.68
N PHE A 286 10.32 -11.65 -2.11
CA PHE A 286 9.73 -12.99 -1.96
C PHE A 286 10.03 -13.93 -3.15
N ASN A 287 10.83 -13.48 -4.13
CA ASN A 287 11.10 -14.22 -5.36
C ASN A 287 9.81 -14.71 -6.04
N ALA A 288 8.82 -13.81 -6.09
CA ALA A 288 7.52 -14.02 -6.73
C ALA A 288 7.58 -13.50 -8.17
N HIS A 289 7.40 -14.40 -9.13
CA HIS A 289 7.46 -14.11 -10.56
C HIS A 289 6.07 -14.23 -11.19
#